data_3a8d5f096b09da1a89e407b4fb84ae20
#
_entry.id   3a8d5f096b09da1a89e407b4fb84ae20
#
_cell.length_a   1.000
_cell.length_b   1.000
_cell.length_c   1.000
_cell.angle_alpha   90.00
_cell.angle_beta   90.00
_cell.angle_gamma   90.00
#
_symmetry.space_group_name_H-M   'P 1'
#
loop_
_entity.id
_entity.type
_entity.pdbx_description
1 polymer ?
#
loop_
_entity_poly.entity_id
_entity_poly.type
_entity_poly.pdbx_seq_one_letter_code
_entity_poly.pdbx_strand_id
1 'polypeptide(L)'
;MIRSLHSPPPDPQWTPSARHPDSDHEVKRLRGVIFDYGNTLVCVDPRLGSLRTDYADVVARPGAERLRAFLARAGALLPSQEEPFVERFLEVRERNRRAAERDRLEIPMLRSLRETLLDQKLTVLEEDDLERAVEEFFQAEIELIRAIPGAGELLLALRRSGIKIALLSNATSGRYVTRALRGFGWDGFFDPLLVSADLGIRKPHAEAFRAVLKHWDLEPGEIAMIGDSLYHDVGGAQAVGIQTVHFTAISATLDVTITDPPRPDFRVSTHEELRKLLLPDAD
;
A
#
# COMPACT_ATOMS: atom_id res chain seq x y z
N MET A 1 -36.40 2.92 3.03
CA MET A 1 -36.16 2.68 1.59
C MET A 1 -34.64 2.53 1.43
N ILE A 2 -34.18 1.30 1.36
CA ILE A 2 -32.76 0.95 1.20
C ILE A 2 -32.45 1.12 -0.29
N ARG A 3 -31.60 2.07 -0.65
CA ARG A 3 -31.08 2.20 -2.03
C ARG A 3 -30.19 1.01 -2.31
N SER A 4 -30.58 0.23 -3.31
CA SER A 4 -29.81 -0.84 -3.91
C SER A 4 -28.44 -0.32 -4.36
N LEU A 5 -27.36 -0.78 -3.74
CA LEU A 5 -26.02 -0.58 -4.21
C LEU A 5 -25.84 -1.42 -5.48
N HIS A 6 -25.81 -0.78 -6.61
CA HIS A 6 -25.45 -1.41 -7.87
C HIS A 6 -24.02 -1.92 -7.76
N SER A 7 -23.85 -3.22 -7.99
CA SER A 7 -22.52 -3.81 -8.18
C SER A 7 -21.84 -3.11 -9.35
N PRO A 8 -20.56 -2.72 -9.22
CA PRO A 8 -19.83 -2.17 -10.36
C PRO A 8 -19.76 -3.23 -11.47
N PRO A 9 -19.75 -2.80 -12.75
CA PRO A 9 -19.61 -3.73 -13.87
C PRO A 9 -18.28 -4.49 -13.74
N PRO A 10 -18.23 -5.75 -14.21
CA PRO A 10 -16.97 -6.50 -14.22
C PRO A 10 -15.94 -5.72 -15.05
N ASP A 11 -14.76 -5.55 -14.45
CA ASP A 11 -13.60 -4.95 -15.12
C ASP A 11 -13.34 -5.74 -16.42
N PRO A 12 -13.07 -5.08 -17.56
CA PRO A 12 -12.72 -5.79 -18.78
C PRO A 12 -11.54 -6.71 -18.49
N GLN A 13 -11.69 -7.98 -18.80
CA GLN A 13 -10.67 -9.01 -18.61
C GLN A 13 -9.34 -8.49 -19.16
N TRP A 14 -8.32 -8.43 -18.28
CA TRP A 14 -6.97 -8.05 -18.68
C TRP A 14 -6.53 -8.94 -19.86
N THR A 15 -6.36 -8.33 -21.01
CA THR A 15 -5.72 -8.94 -22.16
C THR A 15 -4.33 -8.32 -22.29
N PRO A 16 -3.25 -9.13 -22.34
CA PRO A 16 -1.91 -8.60 -22.55
C PRO A 16 -1.87 -7.80 -23.85
N SER A 17 -1.61 -6.52 -23.77
CA SER A 17 -1.26 -5.75 -24.97
C SER A 17 0.07 -6.28 -25.47
N ALA A 18 0.07 -6.87 -26.66
CA ALA A 18 1.29 -7.34 -27.33
C ALA A 18 2.16 -6.12 -27.68
N ARG A 19 3.09 -5.77 -26.79
CA ARG A 19 4.18 -4.84 -27.13
C ARG A 19 5.33 -5.66 -27.72
N HIS A 20 5.84 -5.21 -28.87
CA HIS A 20 6.95 -5.84 -29.60
C HIS A 20 8.26 -5.85 -28.78
N PRO A 21 9.07 -6.94 -28.88
CA PRO A 21 10.29 -7.12 -28.07
C PRO A 21 11.53 -6.34 -28.53
N ASP A 22 11.45 -5.53 -29.59
CA ASP A 22 12.61 -4.88 -30.22
C ASP A 22 12.41 -3.36 -30.42
N SER A 23 12.14 -2.63 -29.35
CA SER A 23 12.31 -1.18 -29.38
C SER A 23 13.40 -0.81 -28.37
N ASP A 24 14.46 -0.15 -28.86
CA ASP A 24 15.40 0.62 -28.04
C ASP A 24 14.57 1.54 -27.14
N HIS A 25 14.33 1.13 -25.91
CA HIS A 25 13.52 1.87 -24.95
C HIS A 25 14.38 2.99 -24.37
N GLU A 26 14.49 4.06 -25.11
CA GLU A 26 14.81 5.35 -24.54
C GLU A 26 13.68 5.71 -23.55
N VAL A 27 14.01 5.90 -22.28
CA VAL A 27 13.05 6.34 -21.27
C VAL A 27 12.45 7.64 -21.78
N LYS A 28 11.19 7.66 -22.21
CA LYS A 28 10.51 8.91 -22.53
C LYS A 28 10.70 9.84 -21.33
N ARG A 29 11.02 11.10 -21.57
CA ARG A 29 11.28 12.09 -20.51
C ARG A 29 10.18 12.04 -19.47
N LEU A 30 10.48 11.43 -18.32
CA LEU A 30 9.54 11.28 -17.22
C LEU A 30 9.30 12.64 -16.57
N ARG A 31 8.06 12.93 -16.26
CA ARG A 31 7.60 14.12 -15.56
C ARG A 31 6.94 13.82 -14.23
N GLY A 32 6.53 12.56 -14.04
CA GLY A 32 5.92 12.09 -12.81
C GLY A 32 6.35 10.67 -12.45
N VAL A 33 6.41 10.40 -11.15
CA VAL A 33 6.74 9.09 -10.59
C VAL A 33 5.72 8.75 -9.51
N ILE A 34 5.13 7.57 -9.60
CA ILE A 34 4.25 7.02 -8.58
C ILE A 34 5.02 5.95 -7.83
N PHE A 35 5.14 6.08 -6.51
CA PHE A 35 5.74 5.05 -5.66
C PHE A 35 4.66 4.23 -4.97
N ASP A 36 4.87 2.91 -4.92
CA ASP A 36 4.34 2.09 -3.84
C ASP A 36 5.07 2.40 -2.52
N TYR A 37 4.47 2.01 -1.40
CA TYR A 37 4.99 2.28 -0.06
C TYR A 37 5.84 1.12 0.49
N GLY A 38 5.19 -0.02 0.73
CA GLY A 38 5.80 -1.19 1.37
C GLY A 38 6.77 -1.93 0.45
N ASN A 39 7.90 -2.39 0.96
CA ASN A 39 8.97 -3.05 0.19
C ASN A 39 9.53 -2.23 -1.00
N THR A 40 9.03 -1.01 -1.18
CA THR A 40 9.49 -0.07 -2.21
C THR A 40 10.22 1.11 -1.59
N LEU A 41 9.62 1.83 -0.66
CA LEU A 41 10.25 2.94 0.07
C LEU A 41 10.67 2.54 1.48
N VAL A 42 9.85 1.70 2.12
CA VAL A 42 10.08 1.20 3.48
C VAL A 42 9.89 -0.30 3.53
N CYS A 43 10.55 -0.95 4.48
CA CYS A 43 10.29 -2.35 4.81
C CYS A 43 10.22 -2.52 6.32
N VAL A 44 9.62 -3.59 6.79
CA VAL A 44 9.81 -3.99 8.18
C VAL A 44 11.25 -4.48 8.34
N ASP A 45 11.86 -4.21 9.47
CA ASP A 45 13.28 -4.49 9.73
C ASP A 45 13.67 -5.91 9.28
N PRO A 46 14.51 -6.06 8.25
CA PRO A 46 14.85 -7.35 7.69
C PRO A 46 15.61 -8.28 8.66
N ARG A 47 16.09 -7.74 9.79
CA ARG A 47 16.73 -8.52 10.86
C ARG A 47 15.73 -9.35 11.66
N LEU A 48 14.43 -9.07 11.55
CA LEU A 48 13.37 -9.78 12.26
C LEU A 48 12.88 -11.04 11.53
N GLY A 49 13.56 -11.46 10.46
CA GLY A 49 13.20 -12.63 9.67
C GLY A 49 12.48 -12.32 8.37
N SER A 50 12.06 -13.38 7.65
CA SER A 50 11.27 -13.21 6.43
C SER A 50 9.83 -12.81 6.80
N LEU A 51 9.45 -11.61 6.49
CA LEU A 51 8.11 -11.05 6.72
C LEU A 51 6.93 -11.87 6.18
N ARG A 52 7.20 -12.85 5.34
CA ARG A 52 6.16 -13.69 4.75
C ARG A 52 5.56 -14.69 5.71
N THR A 53 6.39 -15.25 6.57
CA THR A 53 5.96 -16.25 7.56
C THR A 53 5.57 -15.60 8.89
N ASP A 54 6.14 -14.44 9.20
CA ASP A 54 6.14 -13.92 10.56
C ASP A 54 5.37 -12.59 10.73
N TYR A 55 4.80 -11.99 9.65
CA TYR A 55 4.00 -10.75 9.77
C TYR A 55 2.86 -10.90 10.78
N ALA A 56 2.22 -12.06 10.81
CA ALA A 56 1.15 -12.34 11.74
C ALA A 56 1.63 -12.25 13.19
N ASP A 57 2.80 -12.83 13.49
CA ASP A 57 3.35 -12.91 14.83
C ASP A 57 4.15 -11.66 15.22
N VAL A 58 4.88 -11.07 14.27
CA VAL A 58 5.77 -9.93 14.53
C VAL A 58 5.04 -8.58 14.53
N VAL A 59 3.98 -8.44 13.70
CA VAL A 59 3.25 -7.18 13.53
C VAL A 59 1.79 -7.29 13.94
N ALA A 60 1.05 -8.24 13.35
CA ALA A 60 -0.41 -8.23 13.51
C ALA A 60 -0.87 -8.60 14.91
N ARG A 61 -0.28 -9.62 15.54
CA ARG A 61 -0.62 -10.00 16.92
C ARG A 61 -0.17 -8.94 17.93
N PRO A 62 1.07 -8.45 17.95
CA PRO A 62 1.46 -7.32 18.82
C PRO A 62 0.59 -6.08 18.61
N GLY A 63 0.21 -5.76 17.36
CA GLY A 63 -0.73 -4.67 17.07
C GLY A 63 -2.11 -4.90 17.68
N ALA A 64 -2.66 -6.11 17.54
CA ALA A 64 -3.94 -6.48 18.14
C ALA A 64 -3.92 -6.42 19.66
N GLU A 65 -2.80 -6.79 20.30
CA GLU A 65 -2.60 -6.66 21.73
C GLU A 65 -2.57 -5.19 22.20
N ARG A 66 -1.91 -4.31 21.46
CA ARG A 66 -1.92 -2.87 21.76
C ARG A 66 -3.33 -2.28 21.63
N LEU A 67 -4.02 -2.62 20.55
CA LEU A 67 -5.42 -2.22 20.33
C LEU A 67 -6.32 -2.72 21.46
N ARG A 68 -6.21 -4.00 21.84
CA ARG A 68 -6.92 -4.59 22.99
C ARG A 68 -6.65 -3.80 24.28
N ALA A 69 -5.39 -3.53 24.58
CA ALA A 69 -5.00 -2.79 25.78
C ALA A 69 -5.57 -1.37 25.80
N PHE A 70 -5.67 -0.72 24.64
CA PHE A 70 -6.35 0.58 24.53
C PHE A 70 -7.84 0.45 24.84
N LEU A 71 -8.53 -0.50 24.23
CA LEU A 71 -9.97 -0.72 24.46
C LEU A 71 -10.30 -1.09 25.92
N ALA A 72 -9.45 -1.88 26.56
CA ALA A 72 -9.61 -2.21 27.97
C ALA A 72 -9.49 -0.96 28.87
N ARG A 73 -8.49 -0.10 28.61
CA ARG A 73 -8.33 1.19 29.34
C ARG A 73 -9.50 2.15 29.10
N ALA A 74 -10.07 2.12 27.90
CA ALA A 74 -11.27 2.90 27.55
C ALA A 74 -12.59 2.32 28.13
N GLY A 75 -12.53 1.18 28.83
CA GLY A 75 -13.70 0.53 29.41
C GLY A 75 -14.59 -0.21 28.41
N ALA A 76 -14.12 -0.42 27.20
CA ALA A 76 -14.85 -1.14 26.15
C ALA A 76 -14.73 -2.66 26.27
N LEU A 77 -13.76 -3.18 27.01
CA LEU A 77 -13.50 -4.60 27.24
C LEU A 77 -13.47 -4.93 28.74
N LEU A 78 -14.15 -6.00 29.11
CA LEU A 78 -13.96 -6.62 30.43
C LEU A 78 -12.78 -7.59 30.40
N PRO A 79 -12.10 -7.88 31.54
CA PRO A 79 -10.96 -8.80 31.57
C PRO A 79 -11.25 -10.20 30.93
N SER A 80 -12.46 -10.73 31.10
CA SER A 80 -12.87 -12.00 30.51
C SER A 80 -13.07 -11.95 28.98
N GLN A 81 -13.13 -10.77 28.39
CA GLN A 81 -13.34 -10.54 26.96
C GLN A 81 -12.03 -10.25 26.20
N GLU A 82 -10.96 -9.98 26.92
CA GLU A 82 -9.71 -9.52 26.32
C GLU A 82 -9.06 -10.54 25.37
N GLU A 83 -8.88 -11.78 25.84
CA GLU A 83 -8.25 -12.83 25.03
C GLU A 83 -9.14 -13.23 23.83
N PRO A 84 -10.44 -13.50 23.98
CA PRO A 84 -11.33 -13.77 22.86
C PRO A 84 -11.39 -12.62 21.83
N PHE A 85 -11.19 -11.38 22.26
CA PHE A 85 -11.19 -10.22 21.37
C PHE A 85 -10.00 -10.27 20.39
N VAL A 86 -8.79 -10.55 20.86
CA VAL A 86 -7.59 -10.57 20.01
C VAL A 86 -7.75 -11.60 18.88
N GLU A 87 -8.12 -12.83 19.23
CA GLU A 87 -8.30 -13.90 18.23
C GLU A 87 -9.37 -13.51 17.22
N ARG A 88 -10.53 -13.03 17.69
CA ARG A 88 -11.64 -12.64 16.81
C ARG A 88 -11.27 -11.47 15.91
N PHE A 89 -10.56 -10.48 16.42
CA PHE A 89 -10.11 -9.34 15.62
C PHE A 89 -9.15 -9.78 14.49
N LEU A 90 -8.20 -10.66 14.79
CA LEU A 90 -7.27 -11.19 13.79
C LEU A 90 -8.00 -12.01 12.71
N GLU A 91 -8.99 -12.83 13.10
CA GLU A 91 -9.83 -13.56 12.14
C GLU A 91 -10.62 -12.62 11.22
N VAL A 92 -11.30 -11.62 11.80
CA VAL A 92 -12.09 -10.63 11.03
C VAL A 92 -11.19 -9.85 10.08
N ARG A 93 -10.04 -9.37 10.58
CA ARG A 93 -9.04 -8.67 9.78
C ARG A 93 -8.58 -9.51 8.60
N GLU A 94 -8.22 -10.78 8.82
CA GLU A 94 -7.74 -11.66 7.75
C GLU A 94 -8.84 -11.99 6.75
N ARG A 95 -10.07 -12.24 7.20
CA ARG A 95 -11.23 -12.40 6.32
C ARG A 95 -11.43 -11.17 5.43
N ASN A 96 -11.37 -9.98 6.02
CA ASN A 96 -11.57 -8.72 5.31
C ASN A 96 -10.41 -8.44 4.33
N ARG A 97 -9.16 -8.76 4.69
CA ARG A 97 -8.01 -8.68 3.80
C ARG A 97 -8.18 -9.55 2.55
N ARG A 98 -8.62 -10.81 2.74
CA ARG A 98 -8.90 -11.74 1.61
C ARG A 98 -10.06 -11.26 0.74
N ALA A 99 -11.09 -10.69 1.34
CA ALA A 99 -12.21 -10.11 0.59
C ALA A 99 -11.76 -8.90 -0.23
N ALA A 100 -10.99 -7.98 0.39
CA ALA A 100 -10.45 -6.81 -0.29
C ALA A 100 -9.54 -7.20 -1.48
N GLU A 101 -8.70 -8.22 -1.31
CA GLU A 101 -7.83 -8.73 -2.37
C GLU A 101 -8.62 -9.31 -3.55
N ARG A 102 -9.61 -10.13 -3.27
CA ARG A 102 -10.47 -10.73 -4.29
C ARG A 102 -11.29 -9.70 -5.06
N ASP A 103 -11.89 -8.76 -4.33
CA ASP A 103 -12.88 -7.82 -4.87
C ASP A 103 -12.24 -6.52 -5.36
N ARG A 104 -10.92 -6.31 -5.10
CA ARG A 104 -10.15 -5.09 -5.39
C ARG A 104 -10.75 -3.82 -4.77
N LEU A 105 -11.55 -4.00 -3.72
CA LEU A 105 -12.15 -2.95 -2.91
C LEU A 105 -11.50 -2.97 -1.54
N GLU A 106 -11.02 -1.80 -1.09
CA GLU A 106 -10.37 -1.76 0.21
C GLU A 106 -11.36 -1.83 1.36
N ILE A 107 -10.97 -2.57 2.38
CA ILE A 107 -11.70 -2.65 3.64
C ILE A 107 -10.82 -2.04 4.73
N PRO A 108 -11.09 -0.79 5.15
CA PRO A 108 -10.30 -0.12 6.18
C PRO A 108 -10.26 -0.89 7.49
N MET A 109 -9.14 -0.77 8.23
CA MET A 109 -8.95 -1.43 9.53
C MET A 109 -10.05 -1.07 10.53
N LEU A 110 -10.51 0.18 10.50
CA LEU A 110 -11.59 0.67 11.34
C LEU A 110 -12.88 -0.15 11.16
N ARG A 111 -13.18 -0.58 9.93
CA ARG A 111 -14.32 -1.46 9.67
C ARG A 111 -14.12 -2.84 10.30
N SER A 112 -12.92 -3.41 10.21
CA SER A 112 -12.61 -4.69 10.85
C SER A 112 -12.76 -4.61 12.38
N LEU A 113 -12.33 -3.50 12.99
CA LEU A 113 -12.54 -3.24 14.42
C LEU A 113 -14.02 -3.18 14.77
N ARG A 114 -14.82 -2.39 14.03
CA ARG A 114 -16.26 -2.26 14.27
C ARG A 114 -16.99 -3.60 14.16
N GLU A 115 -16.68 -4.38 13.12
CA GLU A 115 -17.25 -5.71 12.94
C GLU A 115 -16.93 -6.63 14.12
N THR A 116 -15.68 -6.57 14.63
CA THR A 116 -15.28 -7.37 15.80
C THR A 116 -16.05 -6.97 17.07
N LEU A 117 -16.18 -5.66 17.33
CA LEU A 117 -16.92 -5.16 18.49
C LEU A 117 -18.40 -5.60 18.43
N LEU A 118 -19.02 -5.49 17.27
CA LEU A 118 -20.41 -5.90 17.05
C LEU A 118 -20.59 -7.42 17.23
N ASP A 119 -19.73 -8.23 16.62
CA ASP A 119 -19.78 -9.68 16.72
C ASP A 119 -19.70 -10.17 18.18
N GLN A 120 -18.89 -9.52 18.99
CA GLN A 120 -18.72 -9.86 20.40
C GLN A 120 -19.67 -9.11 21.35
N LYS A 121 -20.59 -8.30 20.80
CA LYS A 121 -21.55 -7.49 21.58
C LYS A 121 -20.87 -6.57 22.61
N LEU A 122 -19.72 -6.01 22.21
CA LEU A 122 -18.95 -5.09 23.03
C LEU A 122 -19.46 -3.65 22.91
N THR A 123 -19.07 -2.82 23.86
CA THR A 123 -19.41 -1.39 23.83
C THR A 123 -18.74 -0.73 22.62
N VAL A 124 -19.52 -0.06 21.80
CA VAL A 124 -19.00 0.77 20.71
C VAL A 124 -18.56 2.10 21.26
N LEU A 125 -17.30 2.46 21.03
CA LEU A 125 -16.73 3.75 21.40
C LEU A 125 -17.11 4.83 20.37
N GLU A 126 -16.89 6.08 20.73
CA GLU A 126 -16.96 7.20 19.80
C GLU A 126 -15.94 7.05 18.67
N GLU A 127 -16.19 7.71 17.52
CA GLU A 127 -15.37 7.59 16.31
C GLU A 127 -13.89 7.87 16.56
N ASP A 128 -13.60 8.96 17.29
CA ASP A 128 -12.22 9.37 17.58
C ASP A 128 -11.46 8.33 18.41
N ASP A 129 -12.13 7.65 19.34
CA ASP A 129 -11.51 6.60 20.15
C ASP A 129 -11.30 5.30 19.34
N LEU A 130 -12.22 4.99 18.42
CA LEU A 130 -12.03 3.87 17.50
C LEU A 130 -10.84 4.11 16.55
N GLU A 131 -10.68 5.34 16.06
CA GLU A 131 -9.53 5.69 15.22
C GLU A 131 -8.22 5.64 16.00
N ARG A 132 -8.20 6.10 17.28
CA ARG A 132 -7.04 5.96 18.17
C ARG A 132 -6.71 4.49 18.44
N ALA A 133 -7.71 3.64 18.63
CA ALA A 133 -7.50 2.20 18.79
C ALA A 133 -6.83 1.59 17.54
N VAL A 134 -7.23 2.01 16.35
CA VAL A 134 -6.58 1.60 15.08
C VAL A 134 -5.15 2.15 15.01
N GLU A 135 -4.88 3.37 15.45
CA GLU A 135 -3.53 3.93 15.52
C GLU A 135 -2.62 3.14 16.48
N GLU A 136 -3.15 2.67 17.62
CA GLU A 136 -2.43 1.79 18.55
C GLU A 136 -2.06 0.45 17.89
N PHE A 137 -2.95 -0.12 17.06
CA PHE A 137 -2.62 -1.30 16.29
C PHE A 137 -1.38 -1.06 15.40
N PHE A 138 -1.39 0.01 14.62
CA PHE A 138 -0.30 0.32 13.70
C PHE A 138 0.99 0.81 14.38
N GLN A 139 0.94 1.17 15.66
CA GLN A 139 2.14 1.54 16.40
C GLN A 139 3.16 0.39 16.43
N ALA A 140 2.70 -0.86 16.51
CA ALA A 140 3.58 -2.03 16.45
C ALA A 140 4.38 -2.08 15.13
N GLU A 141 3.73 -1.77 14.01
CA GLU A 141 4.40 -1.74 12.70
C GLU A 141 5.32 -0.53 12.56
N ILE A 142 4.90 0.67 13.00
CA ILE A 142 5.71 1.89 12.96
C ILE A 142 7.05 1.73 13.68
N GLU A 143 7.08 1.01 14.80
CA GLU A 143 8.31 0.75 15.56
C GLU A 143 9.30 -0.15 14.79
N LEU A 144 8.79 -0.95 13.87
CA LEU A 144 9.56 -1.96 13.13
C LEU A 144 9.95 -1.53 11.72
N ILE A 145 9.25 -0.56 11.12
CA ILE A 145 9.55 -0.13 9.74
C ILE A 145 10.87 0.64 9.68
N ARG A 146 11.57 0.45 8.58
CA ARG A 146 12.83 1.13 8.24
C ARG A 146 12.76 1.63 6.81
N ALA A 147 13.39 2.77 6.55
CA ALA A 147 13.61 3.23 5.18
C ALA A 147 14.53 2.25 4.44
N ILE A 148 14.16 1.90 3.23
CA ILE A 148 15.07 1.15 2.34
C ILE A 148 16.22 2.10 1.95
N PRO A 149 17.48 1.64 2.00
CA PRO A 149 18.64 2.50 1.70
C PRO A 149 18.51 3.24 0.37
N GLY A 150 18.80 4.54 0.39
CA GLY A 150 18.72 5.41 -0.79
C GLY A 150 17.33 6.00 -1.08
N ALA A 151 16.25 5.57 -0.38
CA ALA A 151 14.91 6.07 -0.66
C ALA A 151 14.78 7.59 -0.43
N GLY A 152 15.26 8.09 0.70
CA GLY A 152 15.19 9.52 1.02
C GLY A 152 16.00 10.40 0.07
N GLU A 153 17.20 9.95 -0.30
CA GLU A 153 18.08 10.60 -1.25
C GLU A 153 17.45 10.67 -2.65
N LEU A 154 16.81 9.57 -3.08
CA LEU A 154 16.09 9.53 -4.35
C LEU A 154 14.91 10.50 -4.35
N LEU A 155 14.05 10.49 -3.32
CA LEU A 155 12.92 11.42 -3.22
C LEU A 155 13.38 12.88 -3.29
N LEU A 156 14.47 13.21 -2.60
CA LEU A 156 15.06 14.55 -2.64
C LEU A 156 15.59 14.91 -4.03
N ALA A 157 16.27 13.99 -4.72
CA ALA A 157 16.80 14.19 -6.06
C ALA A 157 15.67 14.42 -7.08
N LEU A 158 14.62 13.60 -7.06
CA LEU A 158 13.45 13.75 -7.95
C LEU A 158 12.76 15.10 -7.74
N ARG A 159 12.56 15.52 -6.49
CA ARG A 159 11.98 16.83 -6.18
C ARG A 159 12.83 17.99 -6.70
N ARG A 160 14.17 17.92 -6.55
CA ARG A 160 15.09 18.93 -7.07
C ARG A 160 15.08 19.01 -8.60
N SER A 161 14.84 17.90 -9.27
CA SER A 161 14.72 17.82 -10.74
C SER A 161 13.35 18.22 -11.27
N GLY A 162 12.41 18.64 -10.39
CA GLY A 162 11.08 19.08 -10.79
C GLY A 162 10.14 17.94 -11.22
N ILE A 163 10.49 16.68 -10.94
CA ILE A 163 9.63 15.53 -11.21
C ILE A 163 8.54 15.49 -10.14
N LYS A 164 7.29 15.36 -10.57
CA LYS A 164 6.14 15.16 -9.68
C LYS A 164 6.22 13.79 -9.01
N ILE A 165 5.92 13.74 -7.72
CA ILE A 165 6.02 12.51 -6.93
C ILE A 165 4.67 12.22 -6.28
N ALA A 166 4.09 11.05 -6.55
CA ALA A 166 2.90 10.55 -5.86
C ALA A 166 3.22 9.29 -5.06
N LEU A 167 2.42 9.06 -4.05
CA LEU A 167 2.31 7.75 -3.39
C LEU A 167 0.98 7.11 -3.75
N LEU A 168 0.99 5.82 -4.10
CA LEU A 168 -0.20 5.00 -4.28
C LEU A 168 -0.01 3.66 -3.55
N SER A 169 -0.59 3.55 -2.36
CA SER A 169 -0.38 2.41 -1.46
C SER A 169 -1.66 1.62 -1.19
N ASN A 170 -1.55 0.29 -1.22
CA ASN A 170 -2.57 -0.62 -0.70
C ASN A 170 -2.36 -0.78 0.81
N ALA A 171 -3.04 0.04 1.61
CA ALA A 171 -2.98 -0.02 3.06
C ALA A 171 -4.36 0.24 3.68
N THR A 172 -4.64 -0.42 4.80
CA THR A 172 -5.94 -0.38 5.48
C THR A 172 -6.15 0.84 6.37
N SER A 173 -5.18 1.81 6.39
CA SER A 173 -5.27 3.08 7.10
C SER A 173 -4.40 4.14 6.44
N GLY A 174 -5.00 5.24 5.95
CA GLY A 174 -4.27 6.40 5.42
C GLY A 174 -3.54 7.17 6.53
N ARG A 175 -4.12 7.26 7.73
CA ARG A 175 -3.48 7.88 8.90
C ARG A 175 -2.17 7.17 9.27
N TYR A 176 -2.15 5.82 9.23
CA TYR A 176 -0.94 5.04 9.47
C TYR A 176 0.17 5.42 8.47
N VAL A 177 -0.12 5.38 7.18
CA VAL A 177 0.86 5.70 6.11
C VAL A 177 1.39 7.12 6.29
N THR A 178 0.50 8.11 6.48
CA THR A 178 0.88 9.51 6.70
C THR A 178 1.77 9.67 7.93
N ARG A 179 1.43 9.01 9.04
CA ARG A 179 2.22 9.07 10.28
C ARG A 179 3.61 8.45 10.10
N ALA A 180 3.68 7.32 9.42
CA ALA A 180 4.93 6.64 9.11
C ALA A 180 5.85 7.52 8.22
N LEU A 181 5.30 8.10 7.15
CA LEU A 181 6.04 9.01 6.26
C LEU A 181 6.56 10.25 7.01
N ARG A 182 5.76 10.81 7.92
CA ARG A 182 6.17 11.92 8.78
C ARG A 182 7.34 11.53 9.68
N GLY A 183 7.35 10.31 10.20
CA GLY A 183 8.47 9.78 10.99
C GLY A 183 9.80 9.76 10.24
N PHE A 184 9.77 9.62 8.90
CA PHE A 184 10.94 9.72 8.02
C PHE A 184 11.20 11.16 7.50
N GLY A 185 10.33 12.13 7.78
CA GLY A 185 10.37 13.48 7.21
C GLY A 185 9.97 13.51 5.72
N TRP A 186 9.14 12.58 5.28
CA TRP A 186 8.75 12.41 3.87
C TRP A 186 7.32 12.83 3.56
N ASP A 187 6.53 13.24 4.54
CA ASP A 187 5.12 13.62 4.38
C ASP A 187 4.87 14.78 3.38
N GLY A 188 5.87 15.64 3.15
CA GLY A 188 5.79 16.72 2.18
C GLY A 188 6.31 16.41 0.77
N PHE A 189 6.66 15.16 0.47
CA PHE A 189 7.21 14.81 -0.86
C PHE A 189 6.13 14.40 -1.86
N PHE A 190 5.00 13.91 -1.40
CA PHE A 190 3.99 13.26 -2.25
C PHE A 190 2.78 14.16 -2.49
N ASP A 191 2.49 14.40 -3.75
CA ASP A 191 1.30 15.13 -4.21
C ASP A 191 0.82 14.53 -5.56
N PRO A 192 -0.21 13.65 -5.52
CA PRO A 192 -1.02 13.25 -4.35
C PRO A 192 -0.37 12.14 -3.50
N LEU A 193 -0.82 12.05 -2.23
CA LEU A 193 -0.64 10.89 -1.36
C LEU A 193 -1.97 10.14 -1.33
N LEU A 194 -2.03 8.97 -1.96
CA LEU A 194 -3.25 8.17 -2.09
C LEU A 194 -3.07 6.82 -1.41
N VAL A 195 -4.01 6.50 -0.52
CA VAL A 195 -4.06 5.22 0.19
C VAL A 195 -5.39 4.55 -0.11
N SER A 196 -5.37 3.26 -0.38
CA SER A 196 -6.58 2.51 -0.74
C SER A 196 -7.67 2.58 0.31
N ALA A 197 -7.33 2.69 1.60
CA ALA A 197 -8.30 2.88 2.68
C ALA A 197 -9.16 4.15 2.50
N ASP A 198 -8.57 5.22 1.95
CA ASP A 198 -9.24 6.50 1.74
C ASP A 198 -9.93 6.54 0.37
N LEU A 199 -9.42 5.78 -0.61
CA LEU A 199 -10.00 5.66 -1.95
C LEU A 199 -11.18 4.68 -2.03
N GLY A 200 -11.25 3.70 -1.13
CA GLY A 200 -12.20 2.59 -1.21
C GLY A 200 -11.85 1.52 -2.26
N ILE A 201 -10.85 1.76 -3.09
CA ILE A 201 -10.35 0.85 -4.13
C ILE A 201 -8.84 0.66 -3.96
N ARG A 202 -8.33 -0.49 -4.44
CA ARG A 202 -6.92 -0.83 -4.30
C ARG A 202 -6.30 -1.30 -5.63
N LYS A 203 -4.99 -1.13 -5.78
CA LYS A 203 -4.23 -1.74 -6.88
C LYS A 203 -4.50 -3.26 -6.91
N PRO A 204 -4.65 -3.88 -8.08
CA PRO A 204 -4.40 -3.36 -9.43
C PRO A 204 -5.62 -2.69 -10.10
N HIS A 205 -6.65 -2.27 -9.37
CA HIS A 205 -7.82 -1.63 -9.97
C HIS A 205 -7.41 -0.35 -10.73
N ALA A 206 -7.77 -0.25 -12.01
CA ALA A 206 -7.36 0.84 -12.90
C ALA A 206 -7.70 2.23 -12.36
N GLU A 207 -8.86 2.39 -11.68
CA GLU A 207 -9.27 3.68 -11.09
C GLU A 207 -8.33 4.16 -9.98
N ALA A 208 -7.61 3.28 -9.28
CA ALA A 208 -6.61 3.71 -8.30
C ALA A 208 -5.46 4.49 -8.97
N PHE A 209 -5.01 4.05 -10.15
CA PHE A 209 -4.00 4.76 -10.94
C PHE A 209 -4.58 6.00 -11.62
N ARG A 210 -5.82 5.92 -12.14
CA ARG A 210 -6.49 7.08 -12.74
C ARG A 210 -6.72 8.20 -11.73
N ALA A 211 -6.84 7.91 -10.44
CA ALA A 211 -6.91 8.94 -9.40
C ALA A 211 -5.66 9.81 -9.37
N VAL A 212 -4.45 9.23 -9.58
CA VAL A 212 -3.20 10.00 -9.73
C VAL A 212 -3.22 10.78 -11.05
N LEU A 213 -3.58 10.14 -12.17
CA LEU A 213 -3.64 10.80 -13.48
C LEU A 213 -4.57 12.01 -13.48
N LYS A 214 -5.72 11.91 -12.81
CA LYS A 214 -6.66 13.04 -12.67
C LYS A 214 -6.10 14.21 -11.85
N HIS A 215 -5.18 13.94 -10.93
CA HIS A 215 -4.54 14.96 -10.11
C HIS A 215 -3.43 15.69 -10.88
N TRP A 216 -2.78 14.99 -11.82
CA TRP A 216 -1.72 15.53 -12.63
C TRP A 216 -2.21 15.82 -14.07
N ASP A 217 -1.74 16.93 -14.64
CA ASP A 217 -1.93 17.21 -16.06
C ASP A 217 -0.76 16.60 -16.86
N LEU A 218 -0.71 15.24 -16.86
CA LEU A 218 0.32 14.43 -17.51
C LEU A 218 -0.30 13.27 -18.26
N GLU A 219 0.31 12.93 -19.40
CA GLU A 219 -0.04 11.72 -20.14
C GLU A 219 0.53 10.48 -19.42
N PRO A 220 -0.15 9.32 -19.49
CA PRO A 220 0.33 8.10 -18.84
C PRO A 220 1.77 7.72 -19.20
N GLY A 221 2.18 7.94 -20.47
CA GLY A 221 3.53 7.66 -20.93
C GLY A 221 4.62 8.59 -20.39
N GLU A 222 4.27 9.69 -19.70
CA GLU A 222 5.20 10.60 -19.02
C GLU A 222 5.40 10.22 -17.55
N ILE A 223 4.79 9.11 -17.10
CA ILE A 223 4.75 8.70 -15.70
C ILE A 223 5.32 7.29 -15.59
N ALA A 224 6.06 7.03 -14.52
CA ALA A 224 6.49 5.69 -14.14
C ALA A 224 5.87 5.28 -12.80
N MET A 225 5.37 4.03 -12.71
CA MET A 225 5.02 3.36 -11.46
C MET A 225 6.20 2.53 -10.99
N ILE A 226 6.65 2.76 -9.76
CA ILE A 226 7.69 2.01 -9.08
C ILE A 226 7.04 1.20 -7.95
N GLY A 227 7.18 -0.12 -8.00
CA GLY A 227 6.63 -0.99 -6.96
C GLY A 227 7.25 -2.38 -6.97
N ASP A 228 7.01 -3.12 -5.88
CA ASP A 228 7.58 -4.45 -5.67
C ASP A 228 6.67 -5.58 -6.20
N SER A 229 5.40 -5.29 -6.49
CA SER A 229 4.43 -6.29 -6.93
C SER A 229 4.22 -6.28 -8.44
N LEU A 230 4.51 -7.42 -9.09
CA LEU A 230 4.19 -7.59 -10.51
C LEU A 230 2.67 -7.48 -10.76
N TYR A 231 1.86 -8.01 -9.85
CA TYR A 231 0.40 -7.97 -10.00
C TYR A 231 -0.20 -6.61 -9.70
N HIS A 232 0.07 -6.08 -8.50
CA HIS A 232 -0.60 -4.84 -8.04
C HIS A 232 -0.06 -3.61 -8.74
N ASP A 233 1.27 -3.49 -8.86
CA ASP A 233 1.92 -2.29 -9.36
C ASP A 233 2.13 -2.34 -10.87
N VAL A 234 2.84 -3.37 -11.34
CA VAL A 234 3.18 -3.47 -12.77
C VAL A 234 1.92 -3.70 -13.60
N GLY A 235 1.13 -4.73 -13.30
CA GLY A 235 -0.07 -5.05 -14.06
C GLY A 235 -1.12 -3.94 -14.02
N GLY A 236 -1.34 -3.34 -12.84
CA GLY A 236 -2.30 -2.26 -12.68
C GLY A 236 -1.90 -1.00 -13.44
N ALA A 237 -0.62 -0.61 -13.40
CA ALA A 237 -0.09 0.57 -14.11
C ALA A 237 -0.12 0.39 -15.64
N GLN A 238 0.28 -0.79 -16.12
CA GLN A 238 0.22 -1.12 -17.56
C GLN A 238 -1.19 -1.05 -18.13
N ALA A 239 -2.19 -1.45 -17.35
CA ALA A 239 -3.60 -1.39 -17.77
C ALA A 239 -4.08 0.04 -18.10
N VAL A 240 -3.37 1.07 -17.62
CA VAL A 240 -3.67 2.49 -17.89
C VAL A 240 -2.57 3.19 -18.69
N GLY A 241 -1.58 2.45 -19.22
CA GLY A 241 -0.53 2.97 -20.09
C GLY A 241 0.64 3.65 -19.39
N ILE A 242 0.76 3.54 -18.07
CA ILE A 242 1.87 4.04 -17.26
C ILE A 242 3.08 3.12 -17.43
N GLN A 243 4.30 3.69 -17.56
CA GLN A 243 5.55 2.94 -17.58
C GLN A 243 5.80 2.26 -16.23
N THR A 244 6.49 1.14 -16.22
CA THR A 244 6.61 0.31 -15.02
C THR A 244 8.04 -0.03 -14.68
N VAL A 245 8.40 0.14 -13.40
CA VAL A 245 9.69 -0.26 -12.84
C VAL A 245 9.41 -1.23 -11.69
N HIS A 246 9.80 -2.49 -11.87
CA HIS A 246 9.74 -3.48 -10.81
C HIS A 246 10.94 -3.33 -9.88
N PHE A 247 10.67 -2.96 -8.63
CA PHE A 247 11.68 -2.79 -7.58
C PHE A 247 11.85 -4.10 -6.80
N THR A 248 13.07 -4.64 -6.78
CA THR A 248 13.34 -6.00 -6.27
C THR A 248 14.31 -6.04 -5.08
N ALA A 249 14.53 -4.92 -4.39
CA ALA A 249 15.44 -4.83 -3.23
C ALA A 249 15.01 -5.75 -2.09
N ILE A 250 13.71 -5.85 -1.86
CA ILE A 250 13.10 -6.77 -0.91
C ILE A 250 12.46 -7.88 -1.74
N SER A 251 12.84 -9.12 -1.51
CA SER A 251 12.28 -10.27 -2.24
C SER A 251 10.79 -10.38 -1.94
N ALA A 252 9.99 -9.67 -2.72
CA ALA A 252 8.54 -9.74 -2.66
C ALA A 252 8.09 -11.05 -3.30
N THR A 253 7.86 -11.98 -2.51
CA THR A 253 7.42 -13.32 -2.88
C THR A 253 5.89 -13.43 -2.88
N LEU A 254 5.17 -12.30 -2.92
CA LEU A 254 3.69 -12.27 -2.93
C LEU A 254 3.10 -12.64 -4.31
N ASP A 255 3.87 -12.56 -5.38
CA ASP A 255 3.41 -12.87 -6.75
C ASP A 255 3.50 -14.36 -7.14
N VAL A 256 3.61 -15.26 -6.18
CA VAL A 256 4.00 -16.68 -6.38
C VAL A 256 2.99 -17.51 -7.17
N THR A 257 1.80 -17.02 -7.43
CA THR A 257 0.74 -17.82 -8.08
C THR A 257 0.19 -17.22 -9.37
N ILE A 258 0.87 -16.21 -9.94
CA ILE A 258 0.41 -15.63 -11.21
C ILE A 258 0.91 -16.51 -12.34
N THR A 259 -0.04 -17.14 -13.04
CA THR A 259 0.24 -17.80 -14.32
C THR A 259 0.41 -16.70 -15.36
N ASP A 260 1.58 -16.52 -15.93
CA ASP A 260 1.94 -15.44 -16.86
C ASP A 260 1.95 -14.03 -16.20
N PRO A 261 2.96 -13.73 -15.36
CA PRO A 261 3.06 -12.45 -14.69
C PRO A 261 3.34 -11.31 -15.67
N PRO A 262 2.82 -10.09 -15.39
CA PRO A 262 3.13 -8.91 -16.18
C PRO A 262 4.64 -8.68 -16.30
N ARG A 263 5.10 -8.30 -17.49
CA ARG A 263 6.51 -7.97 -17.74
C ARG A 263 6.73 -6.48 -17.51
N PRO A 264 7.53 -6.07 -16.53
CA PRO A 264 7.83 -4.66 -16.31
C PRO A 264 8.67 -4.10 -17.46
N ASP A 265 8.57 -2.80 -17.73
CA ASP A 265 9.42 -2.13 -18.70
C ASP A 265 10.88 -2.10 -18.21
N PHE A 266 11.08 -1.93 -16.89
CA PHE A 266 12.39 -1.94 -16.24
C PHE A 266 12.37 -2.76 -14.95
N ARG A 267 13.56 -3.21 -14.54
CA ARG A 267 13.76 -3.86 -13.24
C ARG A 267 15.03 -3.31 -12.59
N VAL A 268 14.91 -2.95 -11.30
CA VAL A 268 16.01 -2.45 -10.49
C VAL A 268 15.99 -3.08 -9.10
N SER A 269 17.13 -3.14 -8.44
CA SER A 269 17.27 -3.74 -7.12
C SER A 269 17.69 -2.76 -6.02
N THR A 270 18.01 -1.52 -6.40
CA THR A 270 18.41 -0.46 -5.46
C THR A 270 17.83 0.89 -5.86
N HIS A 271 17.68 1.80 -4.89
CA HIS A 271 17.30 3.18 -5.19
C HIS A 271 18.40 3.95 -5.95
N GLU A 272 19.65 3.50 -5.88
CA GLU A 272 20.73 4.08 -6.69
C GLU A 272 20.58 3.73 -8.17
N GLU A 273 20.30 2.45 -8.49
CA GLU A 273 19.95 2.04 -9.87
C GLU A 273 18.71 2.77 -10.37
N LEU A 274 17.69 2.90 -9.51
CA LEU A 274 16.48 3.64 -9.83
C LEU A 274 16.77 5.12 -10.09
N ARG A 275 17.65 5.76 -9.30
CA ARG A 275 18.07 7.15 -9.52
C ARG A 275 18.75 7.33 -10.89
N LYS A 276 19.66 6.43 -11.25
CA LYS A 276 20.34 6.45 -12.56
C LYS A 276 19.36 6.27 -13.71
N LEU A 277 18.34 5.43 -13.54
CA LEU A 277 17.29 5.21 -14.54
C LEU A 277 16.40 6.44 -14.73
N LEU A 278 15.98 7.08 -13.63
CA LEU A 278 15.02 8.19 -13.65
C LEU A 278 15.68 9.56 -13.92
N LEU A 279 16.95 9.72 -13.60
CA LEU A 279 17.72 10.95 -13.69
C LEU A 279 19.09 10.70 -14.35
N PRO A 280 19.12 10.27 -15.63
CA PRO A 280 20.37 9.88 -16.29
C PRO A 280 21.39 11.02 -16.42
N ASP A 281 20.93 12.29 -16.47
CA ASP A 281 21.78 13.48 -16.65
C ASP A 281 22.12 14.20 -15.33
N ALA A 282 21.75 13.64 -14.18
CA ALA A 282 22.00 14.25 -12.87
C ALA A 282 23.28 13.66 -12.23
N ASP A 283 24.43 14.27 -12.54
CA ASP A 283 25.69 14.07 -11.83
C ASP A 283 25.72 14.84 -10.49
#